data_f1bbaedb7456ae004134db4f6bc56d84
#
_entry.id   f1bbaedb7456ae004134db4f6bc56d84
#
_cell.length_a   1.000
_cell.length_b   1.000
_cell.length_c   1.000
_cell.angle_alpha   90.00
_cell.angle_beta   90.00
_cell.angle_gamma   90.00
#
_symmetry.space_group_name_H-M   'P 1'
#
loop_
_entity.id
_entity.type
_entity.pdbx_description
1 polymer ?
#
loop_
_entity_poly.entity_id
_entity_poly.type
_entity_poly.pdbx_seq_one_letter_code
_entity_poly.pdbx_strand_id
1 'polypeptide(L)'
;MAGTTSGDAGPIAAGTTVREAVSRYPGIEDVFERHGIQGCGGPQGPIEPIGFFARVHNVEPEALLRELNDYVRGRAGQALPATAAGAPQAEQSFYFLPIATAVFLALLAGLPLGIIAALGGAHDIGVASRWTQLVQAHGHLQVVAWVGLFILGIAYHVLPRFKGVPLWPERLVLPSFFLLLAGVVLRTVSQPWADAAGPAGLLAASAVLELAGALAFATVVAGTLGRARREAFDAFLLAAVGWLVAAAVANLVSVAEVVSAGTNFIPRDRDEPLLALQLYGFLSLFIFGVSLRVLPAFLSLQPTRTRLLAPVLVLFNAGLALRVVSQWGTAYGDWTPGAVLRAAPAYLLAAGVVAFALSLNVYLPSQRSEAADPERAYARLIRAAYVWLAFVAGLEVWLATRDLVGGDQASFLETSALRHALALGFITQMIFGVAYRALPVFAGKRLHSQRLVDVTFLLINVAAVTRVGPALIDAGTLGSRYDHLAGAGAVAWLAVAVFAVNIVRTVRARPPEAELITLVEIEEKEPSVEQEPFVVTPQTLVGDLLERVPGALELLVSRGFTPLADPEMRRAMAPRITLERACQIHPVDLEALLKDLNALAASK
;
A
#
# COMPACT_ATOMS: atom_id res chain seq x y z
N MET A 1 36.63 43.08 0.24
CA MET A 1 37.24 41.75 0.41
C MET A 1 36.56 41.13 1.62
N ALA A 2 35.61 40.32 1.39
CA ALA A 2 34.97 39.53 2.45
C ALA A 2 34.66 38.18 1.84
N GLY A 3 35.39 37.15 2.28
CA GLY A 3 35.15 35.77 1.92
C GLY A 3 33.94 35.25 2.71
N THR A 4 32.86 34.96 2.02
CA THR A 4 31.74 34.20 2.57
C THR A 4 32.17 32.74 2.64
N THR A 5 32.37 32.23 3.83
CA THR A 5 32.55 30.82 4.13
C THR A 5 31.26 30.08 3.79
N SER A 6 31.30 29.29 2.70
CA SER A 6 30.23 28.31 2.38
C SER A 6 30.17 27.29 3.52
N GLY A 7 29.02 27.19 4.17
CA GLY A 7 28.77 26.17 5.19
C GLY A 7 29.04 24.77 4.60
N ASP A 8 29.86 24.03 5.30
CA ASP A 8 30.28 22.68 4.97
C ASP A 8 29.07 21.73 4.96
N ALA A 9 28.54 21.48 3.76
CA ALA A 9 27.43 20.56 3.57
C ALA A 9 27.98 19.14 3.74
N GLY A 10 27.80 18.56 4.92
CA GLY A 10 28.27 17.23 5.27
C GLY A 10 27.81 16.16 4.27
N PRO A 11 28.52 15.02 4.17
CA PRO A 11 28.24 13.98 3.20
C PRO A 11 26.84 13.38 3.37
N ILE A 12 26.21 13.02 2.24
CA ILE A 12 24.92 12.31 2.25
C ILE A 12 25.13 10.92 2.81
N ALA A 13 24.37 10.56 3.85
CA ALA A 13 24.40 9.26 4.51
C ALA A 13 23.19 8.40 4.14
N ALA A 14 23.26 7.10 4.38
CA ALA A 14 22.14 6.17 4.16
C ALA A 14 20.86 6.55 4.95
N GLY A 15 21.00 7.25 6.08
CA GLY A 15 19.91 7.77 6.90
C GLY A 15 19.33 9.10 6.42
N THR A 16 20.03 9.85 5.54
CA THR A 16 19.52 11.09 4.94
C THR A 16 18.28 10.75 4.10
N THR A 17 17.24 11.56 4.23
CA THR A 17 16.04 11.34 3.41
C THR A 17 16.26 11.83 1.98
N VAL A 18 15.57 11.21 1.00
CA VAL A 18 15.65 11.66 -0.40
C VAL A 18 15.21 13.14 -0.51
N ARG A 19 14.16 13.52 0.21
CA ARG A 19 13.67 14.91 0.27
C ARG A 19 14.72 15.88 0.80
N GLU A 20 15.43 15.49 1.84
CA GLU A 20 16.49 16.28 2.44
C GLU A 20 17.67 16.45 1.47
N ALA A 21 18.04 15.39 0.76
CA ALA A 21 19.08 15.43 -0.26
C ALA A 21 18.68 16.35 -1.43
N VAL A 22 17.44 16.19 -1.97
CA VAL A 22 16.95 17.01 -3.08
C VAL A 22 16.79 18.48 -2.69
N SER A 23 16.27 18.78 -1.48
CA SER A 23 16.12 20.16 -1.02
C SER A 23 17.45 20.84 -0.75
N ARG A 24 18.48 20.08 -0.31
CA ARG A 24 19.80 20.62 0.04
C ARG A 24 20.73 20.76 -1.17
N TYR A 25 20.55 19.91 -2.17
CA TYR A 25 21.41 19.84 -3.35
C TYR A 25 20.57 19.83 -4.64
N PRO A 26 20.12 21.01 -5.12
CA PRO A 26 19.33 21.12 -6.35
C PRO A 26 20.02 20.46 -7.55
N GLY A 27 19.28 19.66 -8.32
CA GLY A 27 19.76 18.88 -9.46
C GLY A 27 20.37 17.52 -9.08
N ILE A 28 20.38 17.14 -7.80
CA ILE A 28 20.81 15.81 -7.37
C ILE A 28 19.81 14.72 -7.79
N GLU A 29 18.58 15.11 -8.12
CA GLU A 29 17.54 14.27 -8.70
C GLU A 29 18.00 13.53 -9.95
N ASP A 30 18.89 14.13 -10.75
CA ASP A 30 19.50 13.51 -11.93
C ASP A 30 20.27 12.22 -11.58
N VAL A 31 20.84 12.14 -10.37
CA VAL A 31 21.50 10.92 -9.89
C VAL A 31 20.47 9.83 -9.64
N PHE A 32 19.35 10.17 -8.99
CA PHE A 32 18.26 9.21 -8.75
C PHE A 32 17.64 8.74 -10.07
N GLU A 33 17.49 9.63 -11.05
CA GLU A 33 16.93 9.31 -12.37
C GLU A 33 17.80 8.33 -13.16
N ARG A 34 19.13 8.47 -13.11
CA ARG A 34 20.05 7.51 -13.75
C ARG A 34 19.93 6.09 -13.22
N HIS A 35 19.50 5.94 -11.98
CA HIS A 35 19.19 4.65 -11.37
C HIS A 35 17.73 4.18 -11.63
N GLY A 36 17.02 4.84 -12.54
CA GLY A 36 15.65 4.49 -12.90
C GLY A 36 14.63 4.87 -11.82
N ILE A 37 14.97 5.79 -10.94
CA ILE A 37 14.16 6.21 -9.81
C ILE A 37 13.49 7.54 -10.17
N GLN A 38 12.43 7.48 -10.98
CA GLN A 38 11.69 8.68 -11.39
C GLN A 38 10.54 9.00 -10.43
N GLY A 39 10.46 10.26 -10.00
CA GLY A 39 9.23 10.87 -9.48
C GLY A 39 8.61 10.26 -8.22
N CYS A 40 9.33 9.51 -7.39
CA CYS A 40 8.80 9.02 -6.13
C CYS A 40 8.72 10.15 -5.09
N GLY A 41 7.51 10.55 -4.71
CA GLY A 41 7.27 11.45 -3.58
C GLY A 41 7.02 12.93 -3.93
N GLY A 42 6.71 13.25 -5.19
CA GLY A 42 6.42 14.63 -5.63
C GLY A 42 7.66 15.51 -5.76
N PRO A 43 7.50 16.85 -5.96
CA PRO A 43 8.58 17.77 -6.34
C PRO A 43 9.74 17.86 -5.33
N GLN A 44 9.54 17.41 -4.11
CA GLN A 44 10.57 17.45 -3.04
C GLN A 44 11.16 16.07 -2.71
N GLY A 45 10.79 15.02 -3.45
CA GLY A 45 11.22 13.65 -3.19
C GLY A 45 10.53 12.99 -1.98
N PRO A 46 10.69 11.66 -1.83
CA PRO A 46 10.12 10.93 -0.71
C PRO A 46 10.83 11.26 0.62
N ILE A 47 10.12 11.06 1.71
CA ILE A 47 10.63 11.24 3.09
C ILE A 47 11.40 10.01 3.60
N GLU A 48 11.53 8.97 2.77
CA GLU A 48 12.29 7.78 3.13
C GLU A 48 13.80 8.05 3.13
N PRO A 49 14.55 7.38 4.06
CA PRO A 49 16.00 7.37 4.03
C PRO A 49 16.55 6.79 2.71
N ILE A 50 17.60 7.38 2.15
CA ILE A 50 18.19 6.97 0.87
C ILE A 50 18.56 5.50 0.87
N GLY A 51 19.13 4.97 1.96
CA GLY A 51 19.45 3.55 2.04
C GLY A 51 18.23 2.62 2.02
N PHE A 52 17.08 3.07 2.51
CA PHE A 52 15.81 2.35 2.40
C PHE A 52 15.27 2.47 0.97
N PHE A 53 15.24 3.69 0.45
CA PHE A 53 14.78 4.01 -0.89
C PHE A 53 15.53 3.20 -1.96
N ALA A 54 16.87 3.14 -1.89
CA ALA A 54 17.70 2.35 -2.79
C ALA A 54 17.31 0.87 -2.79
N ARG A 55 17.14 0.26 -1.61
CA ARG A 55 16.74 -1.16 -1.50
C ARG A 55 15.36 -1.45 -2.08
N VAL A 56 14.41 -0.52 -1.90
CA VAL A 56 13.05 -0.66 -2.47
C VAL A 56 13.10 -0.67 -3.99
N HIS A 57 14.02 0.12 -4.57
CA HIS A 57 14.19 0.24 -6.02
C HIS A 57 15.23 -0.72 -6.61
N ASN A 58 15.73 -1.71 -5.82
CA ASN A 58 16.76 -2.67 -6.22
C ASN A 58 18.06 -2.01 -6.69
N VAL A 59 18.38 -0.85 -6.13
CA VAL A 59 19.65 -0.15 -6.33
C VAL A 59 20.56 -0.48 -5.15
N GLU A 60 21.83 -0.76 -5.43
CA GLU A 60 22.82 -0.98 -4.38
C GLU A 60 23.02 0.32 -3.58
N PRO A 61 22.69 0.34 -2.25
CA PRO A 61 22.72 1.58 -1.47
C PRO A 61 24.06 2.28 -1.45
N GLU A 62 25.15 1.50 -1.39
CA GLU A 62 26.50 2.03 -1.33
C GLU A 62 26.95 2.64 -2.66
N ALA A 63 26.51 2.06 -3.80
CA ALA A 63 26.76 2.62 -5.12
C ALA A 63 26.02 3.95 -5.29
N LEU A 64 24.74 4.00 -4.93
CA LEU A 64 23.93 5.22 -4.97
C LEU A 64 24.52 6.31 -4.07
N LEU A 65 24.91 5.97 -2.85
CA LEU A 65 25.52 6.94 -1.91
C LEU A 65 26.85 7.47 -2.41
N ARG A 66 27.68 6.65 -3.06
CA ARG A 66 28.93 7.12 -3.70
C ARG A 66 28.63 8.15 -4.78
N GLU A 67 27.72 7.85 -5.71
CA GLU A 67 27.37 8.79 -6.79
C GLU A 67 26.76 10.09 -6.26
N LEU A 68 25.88 10.02 -5.26
CA LEU A 68 25.30 11.21 -4.62
C LEU A 68 26.39 12.07 -3.96
N ASN A 69 27.34 11.46 -3.26
CA ASN A 69 28.43 12.18 -2.62
C ASN A 69 29.47 12.70 -3.64
N ASP A 70 29.69 12.01 -4.77
CA ASP A 70 30.51 12.49 -5.87
C ASP A 70 29.88 13.70 -6.56
N TYR A 71 28.56 13.68 -6.76
CA TYR A 71 27.78 14.82 -7.24
C TYR A 71 27.96 16.06 -6.33
N VAL A 72 27.84 15.87 -5.02
CA VAL A 72 28.03 16.95 -4.04
C VAL A 72 29.47 17.48 -4.07
N ARG A 73 30.48 16.61 -4.12
CA ARG A 73 31.89 17.00 -4.19
C ARG A 73 32.23 17.71 -5.48
N GLY A 74 31.70 17.24 -6.61
CA GLY A 74 31.95 17.87 -7.93
C GLY A 74 31.36 19.28 -8.08
N ARG A 75 30.38 19.65 -7.24
CA ARG A 75 29.76 20.99 -7.26
C ARG A 75 30.24 21.93 -6.15
N ALA A 76 31.04 21.49 -5.22
CA ALA A 76 31.59 22.32 -4.14
C ALA A 76 32.40 23.53 -4.59
N GLY A 77 32.65 23.72 -5.90
CA GLY A 77 33.35 24.86 -6.50
C GLY A 77 32.55 25.67 -7.52
N GLN A 78 31.31 25.33 -7.82
CA GLN A 78 30.48 26.07 -8.78
C GLN A 78 29.30 26.73 -8.07
N ALA A 79 29.32 28.06 -7.95
CA ALA A 79 28.13 28.84 -7.63
C ALA A 79 27.07 28.57 -8.71
N LEU A 80 26.00 27.88 -8.34
CA LEU A 80 24.88 27.58 -9.22
C LEU A 80 24.17 28.90 -9.58
N PRO A 81 23.88 29.15 -10.87
CA PRO A 81 22.87 30.14 -11.20
C PRO A 81 21.57 29.66 -10.55
N ALA A 82 20.87 30.57 -9.88
CA ALA A 82 19.49 30.35 -9.47
C ALA A 82 18.67 30.14 -10.76
N THR A 83 18.67 28.94 -11.28
CA THR A 83 17.67 28.52 -12.26
C THR A 83 16.38 28.56 -11.48
N ALA A 84 15.56 29.53 -11.83
CA ALA A 84 14.17 29.54 -11.46
C ALA A 84 13.67 28.09 -11.55
N ALA A 85 13.34 27.51 -10.41
CA ALA A 85 12.59 26.28 -10.36
C ALA A 85 11.37 26.57 -11.21
N GLY A 86 11.37 26.13 -12.47
CA GLY A 86 10.16 26.07 -13.26
C GLY A 86 9.16 25.37 -12.34
N ALA A 87 8.06 26.06 -12.05
CA ALA A 87 7.00 25.46 -11.24
C ALA A 87 6.83 24.05 -11.80
N PRO A 88 6.99 22.98 -10.99
CA PRO A 88 6.87 21.62 -11.49
C PRO A 88 5.52 21.61 -12.17
N GLN A 89 5.50 21.33 -13.47
CA GLN A 89 4.24 21.00 -14.13
C GLN A 89 3.63 19.97 -13.23
N ALA A 90 2.48 20.29 -12.63
CA ALA A 90 1.72 19.38 -11.83
C ALA A 90 1.49 18.18 -12.75
N GLU A 91 2.33 17.17 -12.64
CA GLU A 91 2.09 15.86 -13.22
C GLU A 91 0.72 15.52 -12.69
N GLN A 92 -0.30 15.65 -13.53
CA GLN A 92 -1.68 15.51 -13.13
C GLN A 92 -1.77 14.16 -12.46
N SER A 93 -1.91 14.17 -11.16
CA SER A 93 -1.90 12.95 -10.34
C SER A 93 -3.21 12.21 -10.59
N PHE A 94 -3.29 11.60 -11.77
CA PHE A 94 -4.47 10.88 -12.27
C PHE A 94 -4.96 9.82 -11.26
N TYR A 95 -4.05 9.27 -10.45
CA TYR A 95 -4.39 8.26 -9.45
C TYR A 95 -5.47 8.71 -8.46
N PHE A 96 -5.54 10.01 -8.17
CA PHE A 96 -6.46 10.53 -7.16
C PHE A 96 -7.92 10.41 -7.62
N LEU A 97 -8.21 10.64 -8.89
CA LEU A 97 -9.57 10.62 -9.42
C LEU A 97 -10.22 9.22 -9.30
N PRO A 98 -9.62 8.11 -9.78
CA PRO A 98 -10.18 6.78 -9.60
C PRO A 98 -10.32 6.37 -8.13
N ILE A 99 -9.34 6.69 -7.28
CA ILE A 99 -9.38 6.36 -5.85
C ILE A 99 -10.51 7.13 -5.14
N ALA A 100 -10.63 8.44 -5.38
CA ALA A 100 -11.70 9.25 -4.81
C ALA A 100 -13.09 8.76 -5.28
N THR A 101 -13.23 8.42 -6.55
CA THR A 101 -14.46 7.85 -7.12
C THR A 101 -14.79 6.51 -6.49
N ALA A 102 -13.81 5.63 -6.30
CA ALA A 102 -13.99 4.34 -5.65
C ALA A 102 -14.52 4.50 -4.21
N VAL A 103 -13.89 5.36 -3.42
CA VAL A 103 -14.34 5.67 -2.04
C VAL A 103 -15.74 6.29 -2.03
N PHE A 104 -16.00 7.22 -2.93
CA PHE A 104 -17.31 7.89 -3.05
C PHE A 104 -18.42 6.89 -3.36
N LEU A 105 -18.24 6.02 -4.36
CA LEU A 105 -19.23 5.01 -4.74
C LEU A 105 -19.43 3.95 -3.65
N ALA A 106 -18.37 3.55 -2.94
CA ALA A 106 -18.47 2.64 -1.81
C ALA A 106 -19.36 3.22 -0.70
N LEU A 107 -19.19 4.50 -0.36
CA LEU A 107 -19.94 5.18 0.70
C LEU A 107 -21.36 5.54 0.27
N LEU A 108 -21.55 5.99 -0.98
CA LEU A 108 -22.84 6.50 -1.45
C LEU A 108 -23.82 5.38 -1.81
N ALA A 109 -23.33 4.30 -2.42
CA ALA A 109 -24.19 3.26 -2.97
C ALA A 109 -23.75 1.84 -2.57
N GLY A 110 -22.47 1.50 -2.69
CA GLY A 110 -22.00 0.13 -2.51
C GLY A 110 -22.36 -0.46 -1.14
N LEU A 111 -21.89 0.15 -0.06
CA LEU A 111 -22.19 -0.32 1.30
C LEU A 111 -23.67 -0.11 1.70
N PRO A 112 -24.30 1.06 1.40
CA PRO A 112 -25.74 1.24 1.65
C PRO A 112 -26.64 0.18 1.01
N LEU A 113 -26.38 -0.22 -0.25
CA LEU A 113 -27.14 -1.30 -0.90
C LEU A 113 -27.00 -2.64 -0.17
N GLY A 114 -25.80 -2.94 0.35
CA GLY A 114 -25.58 -4.15 1.15
C GLY A 114 -26.35 -4.13 2.47
N ILE A 115 -26.40 -2.97 3.14
CA ILE A 115 -27.19 -2.77 4.37
C ILE A 115 -28.67 -2.94 4.08
N ILE A 116 -29.19 -2.28 3.02
CA ILE A 116 -30.59 -2.37 2.59
C ILE A 116 -30.95 -3.83 2.24
N ALA A 117 -30.10 -4.52 1.49
CA ALA A 117 -30.33 -5.92 1.15
C ALA A 117 -30.35 -6.82 2.40
N ALA A 118 -29.48 -6.59 3.39
CA ALA A 118 -29.52 -7.34 4.65
C ALA A 118 -30.79 -7.03 5.46
N LEU A 119 -31.19 -5.75 5.59
CA LEU A 119 -32.44 -5.38 6.25
C LEU A 119 -33.66 -5.95 5.53
N GLY A 120 -33.67 -5.98 4.19
CA GLY A 120 -34.72 -6.60 3.39
C GLY A 120 -34.80 -8.13 3.54
N GLY A 121 -33.71 -8.78 3.96
CA GLY A 121 -33.69 -10.19 4.32
C GLY A 121 -34.24 -10.47 5.75
N ALA A 122 -34.21 -9.47 6.64
CA ALA A 122 -34.68 -9.54 8.01
C ALA A 122 -36.13 -9.06 8.16
N HIS A 123 -36.48 -7.99 7.44
CA HIS A 123 -37.72 -7.24 7.62
C HIS A 123 -38.41 -6.96 6.28
N ASP A 124 -39.74 -6.82 6.31
CA ASP A 124 -40.49 -6.37 5.13
C ASP A 124 -40.39 -4.84 4.97
N ILE A 125 -39.32 -4.40 4.31
CA ILE A 125 -39.08 -2.99 3.97
C ILE A 125 -39.42 -2.68 2.51
N GLY A 126 -40.22 -3.51 1.84
CA GLY A 126 -40.69 -3.30 0.47
C GLY A 126 -39.67 -3.62 -0.63
N VAL A 127 -38.57 -4.30 -0.31
CA VAL A 127 -37.51 -4.66 -1.29
C VAL A 127 -37.45 -6.16 -1.60
N ALA A 128 -38.34 -6.97 -1.02
CA ALA A 128 -38.33 -8.43 -1.15
C ALA A 128 -38.36 -8.90 -2.62
N SER A 129 -39.19 -8.28 -3.46
CA SER A 129 -39.29 -8.61 -4.90
C SER A 129 -38.03 -8.29 -5.73
N ARG A 130 -37.09 -7.49 -5.18
CA ARG A 130 -35.86 -7.07 -5.86
C ARG A 130 -34.61 -7.39 -5.03
N TRP A 131 -34.75 -8.29 -4.05
CA TRP A 131 -33.66 -8.61 -3.11
C TRP A 131 -32.41 -9.14 -3.80
N THR A 132 -32.56 -10.10 -4.73
CA THR A 132 -31.43 -10.68 -5.46
C THR A 132 -30.69 -9.62 -6.27
N GLN A 133 -31.41 -8.72 -6.94
CA GLN A 133 -30.85 -7.64 -7.73
C GLN A 133 -30.06 -6.66 -6.87
N LEU A 134 -30.55 -6.33 -5.68
CA LEU A 134 -29.86 -5.45 -4.73
C LEU A 134 -28.57 -6.10 -4.20
N VAL A 135 -28.59 -7.42 -3.91
CA VAL A 135 -27.41 -8.19 -3.52
C VAL A 135 -26.37 -8.17 -4.63
N GLN A 136 -26.79 -8.39 -5.89
CA GLN A 136 -25.88 -8.37 -7.04
C GLN A 136 -25.34 -6.97 -7.33
N ALA A 137 -26.17 -5.93 -7.26
CA ALA A 137 -25.73 -4.55 -7.42
C ALA A 137 -24.73 -4.14 -6.34
N HIS A 138 -24.99 -4.52 -5.07
CA HIS A 138 -24.01 -4.35 -3.99
C HIS A 138 -22.67 -5.03 -4.30
N GLY A 139 -22.71 -6.32 -4.64
CA GLY A 139 -21.51 -7.10 -4.94
C GLY A 139 -20.70 -6.50 -6.09
N HIS A 140 -21.39 -6.11 -7.18
CA HIS A 140 -20.76 -5.53 -8.35
C HIS A 140 -20.11 -4.17 -8.07
N LEU A 141 -20.80 -3.28 -7.33
CA LEU A 141 -20.22 -2.00 -6.86
C LEU A 141 -19.00 -2.21 -5.97
N GLN A 142 -19.03 -3.20 -5.06
CA GLN A 142 -17.89 -3.47 -4.20
C GLN A 142 -16.69 -4.02 -4.97
N VAL A 143 -16.92 -4.91 -5.93
CA VAL A 143 -15.84 -5.55 -6.69
C VAL A 143 -15.29 -4.63 -7.77
N VAL A 144 -16.14 -4.05 -8.61
CA VAL A 144 -15.70 -3.27 -9.78
C VAL A 144 -15.44 -1.81 -9.44
N ALA A 145 -16.34 -1.17 -8.67
CA ALA A 145 -16.16 0.24 -8.34
C ALA A 145 -15.20 0.42 -7.15
N TRP A 146 -15.53 -0.14 -5.95
CA TRP A 146 -14.70 0.09 -4.77
C TRP A 146 -13.27 -0.46 -4.97
N VAL A 147 -13.14 -1.75 -5.22
CA VAL A 147 -11.80 -2.37 -5.31
C VAL A 147 -11.17 -2.16 -6.69
N GLY A 148 -11.94 -2.35 -7.77
CA GLY A 148 -11.42 -2.29 -9.14
C GLY A 148 -10.91 -0.91 -9.53
N LEU A 149 -11.68 0.16 -9.30
CA LEU A 149 -11.22 1.53 -9.58
C LEU A 149 -10.11 1.98 -8.64
N PHE A 150 -10.10 1.49 -7.38
CA PHE A 150 -8.99 1.75 -6.46
C PHE A 150 -7.69 1.13 -6.98
N ILE A 151 -7.73 -0.15 -7.40
CA ILE A 151 -6.58 -0.84 -8.02
C ILE A 151 -6.13 -0.10 -9.28
N LEU A 152 -7.05 0.33 -10.14
CA LEU A 152 -6.73 1.07 -11.36
C LEU A 152 -5.95 2.35 -11.05
N GLY A 153 -6.41 3.15 -10.06
CA GLY A 153 -5.72 4.36 -9.64
C GLY A 153 -4.31 4.07 -9.10
N ILE A 154 -4.17 3.09 -8.21
CA ILE A 154 -2.87 2.68 -7.68
C ILE A 154 -1.97 2.15 -8.79
N ALA A 155 -2.47 1.28 -9.67
CA ALA A 155 -1.71 0.69 -10.76
C ALA A 155 -1.09 1.76 -11.66
N TYR A 156 -1.87 2.72 -12.10
CA TYR A 156 -1.39 3.79 -12.98
C TYR A 156 -0.38 4.72 -12.32
N HIS A 157 -0.40 4.82 -11.00
CA HIS A 157 0.63 5.57 -10.28
C HIS A 157 1.91 4.76 -10.04
N VAL A 158 1.79 3.49 -9.63
CA VAL A 158 2.96 2.71 -9.19
C VAL A 158 3.68 1.99 -10.32
N LEU A 159 2.98 1.54 -11.38
CA LEU A 159 3.61 0.77 -12.45
C LEU A 159 4.74 1.53 -13.17
N PRO A 160 4.58 2.81 -13.58
CA PRO A 160 5.67 3.57 -14.18
C PRO A 160 6.89 3.64 -13.24
N ARG A 161 6.62 3.85 -11.95
CA ARG A 161 7.67 3.98 -10.91
C ARG A 161 8.38 2.67 -10.62
N PHE A 162 7.64 1.55 -10.62
CA PHE A 162 8.24 0.23 -10.41
C PHE A 162 9.07 -0.22 -11.60
N LYS A 163 8.67 0.17 -12.80
CA LYS A 163 9.26 -0.31 -14.05
C LYS A 163 10.24 0.69 -14.69
N GLY A 164 10.26 1.96 -14.23
CA GLY A 164 11.09 3.01 -14.80
C GLY A 164 10.72 3.37 -16.26
N VAL A 165 9.46 3.15 -16.65
CA VAL A 165 8.94 3.43 -18.00
C VAL A 165 7.57 4.10 -17.90
N PRO A 166 7.20 5.00 -18.84
CA PRO A 166 5.87 5.61 -18.84
C PRO A 166 4.77 4.58 -19.12
N LEU A 167 3.53 4.90 -18.70
CA LEU A 167 2.34 4.10 -19.05
C LEU A 167 2.20 3.98 -20.57
N TRP A 168 1.90 2.78 -21.04
CA TRP A 168 1.70 2.57 -22.48
C TRP A 168 0.59 1.55 -22.77
N PRO A 169 -0.30 1.88 -23.71
CA PRO A 169 -0.44 3.16 -24.42
C PRO A 169 -1.18 4.19 -23.56
N GLU A 170 -0.58 5.35 -23.34
CA GLU A 170 -1.10 6.43 -22.47
C GLU A 170 -2.52 6.87 -22.84
N ARG A 171 -2.83 6.89 -24.15
CA ARG A 171 -4.16 7.26 -24.69
C ARG A 171 -5.32 6.41 -24.15
N LEU A 172 -5.07 5.22 -23.60
CA LEU A 172 -6.09 4.33 -23.02
C LEU A 172 -6.27 4.52 -21.51
N VAL A 173 -5.41 5.28 -20.83
CA VAL A 173 -5.45 5.47 -19.38
C VAL A 173 -6.78 6.10 -18.92
N LEU A 174 -7.12 7.27 -19.46
CA LEU A 174 -8.39 7.94 -19.14
C LEU A 174 -9.62 7.17 -19.65
N PRO A 175 -9.66 6.71 -20.91
CA PRO A 175 -10.77 5.91 -21.38
C PRO A 175 -11.06 4.68 -20.54
N SER A 176 -10.06 3.94 -20.08
CA SER A 176 -10.26 2.74 -19.24
C SER A 176 -11.04 3.06 -17.96
N PHE A 177 -10.72 4.17 -17.31
CA PHE A 177 -11.43 4.63 -16.11
C PHE A 177 -12.88 5.02 -16.41
N PHE A 178 -13.12 5.88 -17.42
CA PHE A 178 -14.46 6.35 -17.71
C PHE A 178 -15.38 5.24 -18.25
N LEU A 179 -14.84 4.30 -19.02
CA LEU A 179 -15.60 3.15 -19.51
C LEU A 179 -16.03 2.23 -18.36
N LEU A 180 -15.11 1.89 -17.44
CA LEU A 180 -15.44 1.09 -16.25
C LEU A 180 -16.44 1.83 -15.34
N LEU A 181 -16.23 3.12 -15.10
CA LEU A 181 -17.12 3.94 -14.28
C LEU A 181 -18.53 4.00 -14.89
N ALA A 182 -18.63 4.32 -16.18
CA ALA A 182 -19.92 4.37 -16.86
C ALA A 182 -20.62 3.01 -16.85
N GLY A 183 -19.88 1.93 -17.12
CA GLY A 183 -20.40 0.57 -17.08
C GLY A 183 -20.99 0.21 -15.71
N VAL A 184 -20.22 0.38 -14.63
CA VAL A 184 -20.67 0.00 -13.28
C VAL A 184 -21.84 0.86 -12.79
N VAL A 185 -21.87 2.16 -13.14
CA VAL A 185 -22.99 3.04 -12.78
C VAL A 185 -24.25 2.64 -13.55
N LEU A 186 -24.15 2.44 -14.88
CA LEU A 186 -25.30 2.00 -15.69
C LEU A 186 -25.85 0.67 -15.20
N ARG A 187 -25.00 -0.31 -14.90
CA ARG A 187 -25.43 -1.59 -14.35
C ARG A 187 -26.19 -1.42 -13.03
N THR A 188 -25.64 -0.64 -12.11
CA THR A 188 -26.25 -0.43 -10.79
C THR A 188 -27.66 0.14 -10.87
N VAL A 189 -27.88 1.11 -11.78
CA VAL A 189 -29.18 1.77 -11.91
C VAL A 189 -30.16 0.99 -12.79
N SER A 190 -29.68 0.18 -13.74
CA SER A 190 -30.53 -0.51 -14.71
C SER A 190 -30.88 -1.94 -14.32
N GLN A 191 -29.98 -2.70 -13.71
CA GLN A 191 -30.17 -4.12 -13.41
C GLN A 191 -31.45 -4.41 -12.61
N PRO A 192 -31.80 -3.66 -11.54
CA PRO A 192 -33.03 -3.93 -10.79
C PRO A 192 -34.33 -3.83 -11.61
N TRP A 193 -34.28 -3.19 -12.76
CA TRP A 193 -35.42 -2.87 -13.62
C TRP A 193 -35.28 -3.47 -15.02
N ALA A 194 -34.33 -4.39 -15.23
CA ALA A 194 -34.00 -4.93 -16.56
C ALA A 194 -35.06 -5.89 -17.12
N ASP A 195 -36.12 -6.16 -16.38
CA ASP A 195 -37.36 -6.77 -16.85
C ASP A 195 -38.16 -5.85 -17.82
N ALA A 196 -37.81 -4.55 -17.90
CA ALA A 196 -38.34 -3.61 -18.86
C ALA A 196 -37.32 -3.30 -19.98
N ALA A 197 -37.79 -3.06 -21.21
CA ALA A 197 -36.94 -2.92 -22.41
C ALA A 197 -35.88 -1.81 -22.30
N GLY A 198 -36.22 -0.63 -21.77
CA GLY A 198 -35.29 0.49 -21.62
C GLY A 198 -34.12 0.16 -20.68
N PRO A 199 -34.38 -0.22 -19.41
CA PRO A 199 -33.33 -0.68 -18.49
C PRO A 199 -32.55 -1.88 -18.99
N ALA A 200 -33.17 -2.85 -19.70
CA ALA A 200 -32.46 -3.97 -20.30
C ALA A 200 -31.41 -3.50 -21.34
N GLY A 201 -31.75 -2.52 -22.17
CA GLY A 201 -30.82 -1.91 -23.11
C GLY A 201 -29.63 -1.21 -22.41
N LEU A 202 -29.90 -0.49 -21.31
CA LEU A 202 -28.85 0.12 -20.49
C LEU A 202 -27.96 -0.93 -19.80
N LEU A 203 -28.55 -2.03 -19.33
CA LEU A 203 -27.80 -3.14 -18.75
C LEU A 203 -26.89 -3.80 -19.80
N ALA A 204 -27.36 -4.03 -21.02
CA ALA A 204 -26.54 -4.52 -22.13
C ALA A 204 -25.37 -3.56 -22.43
N ALA A 205 -25.65 -2.25 -22.54
CA ALA A 205 -24.62 -1.24 -22.76
C ALA A 205 -23.59 -1.23 -21.64
N SER A 206 -24.00 -1.40 -20.37
CA SER A 206 -23.08 -1.46 -19.23
C SER A 206 -22.03 -2.54 -19.38
N ALA A 207 -22.44 -3.75 -19.77
CA ALA A 207 -21.52 -4.89 -19.92
C ALA A 207 -20.50 -4.68 -21.06
N VAL A 208 -20.94 -4.05 -22.16
CA VAL A 208 -20.04 -3.67 -23.27
C VAL A 208 -19.02 -2.62 -22.82
N LEU A 209 -19.43 -1.61 -22.06
CA LEU A 209 -18.55 -0.57 -21.53
C LEU A 209 -17.54 -1.15 -20.53
N GLU A 210 -17.97 -2.06 -19.65
CA GLU A 210 -17.09 -2.73 -18.71
C GLU A 210 -16.05 -3.60 -19.43
N LEU A 211 -16.44 -4.36 -20.45
CA LEU A 211 -15.50 -5.15 -21.25
C LEU A 211 -14.49 -4.23 -21.96
N ALA A 212 -14.94 -3.15 -22.59
CA ALA A 212 -14.06 -2.20 -23.25
C ALA A 212 -13.08 -1.55 -22.25
N GLY A 213 -13.55 -1.18 -21.07
CA GLY A 213 -12.74 -0.62 -20.00
C GLY A 213 -11.71 -1.63 -19.44
N ALA A 214 -12.12 -2.89 -19.24
CA ALA A 214 -11.25 -3.97 -18.79
C ALA A 214 -10.15 -4.27 -19.84
N LEU A 215 -10.49 -4.33 -21.12
CA LEU A 215 -9.53 -4.51 -22.20
C LEU A 215 -8.55 -3.34 -22.28
N ALA A 216 -9.02 -2.10 -22.14
CA ALA A 216 -8.17 -0.92 -22.14
C ALA A 216 -7.19 -0.95 -20.95
N PHE A 217 -7.67 -1.23 -19.74
CA PHE A 217 -6.83 -1.36 -18.54
C PHE A 217 -5.80 -2.49 -18.70
N ALA A 218 -6.23 -3.68 -19.12
CA ALA A 218 -5.35 -4.81 -19.34
C ALA A 218 -4.26 -4.50 -20.39
N THR A 219 -4.62 -3.79 -21.47
CA THR A 219 -3.67 -3.35 -22.51
C THR A 219 -2.63 -2.38 -21.95
N VAL A 220 -3.03 -1.43 -21.11
CA VAL A 220 -2.09 -0.48 -20.48
C VAL A 220 -1.15 -1.21 -19.52
N VAL A 221 -1.68 -2.09 -18.67
CA VAL A 221 -0.84 -2.86 -17.72
C VAL A 221 0.14 -3.75 -18.49
N ALA A 222 -0.35 -4.59 -19.40
CA ALA A 222 0.49 -5.52 -20.15
C ALA A 222 1.51 -4.79 -21.05
N GLY A 223 1.07 -3.70 -21.71
CA GLY A 223 1.93 -2.89 -22.56
C GLY A 223 3.04 -2.17 -21.80
N THR A 224 2.75 -1.68 -20.59
CA THR A 224 3.75 -1.05 -19.71
C THR A 224 4.77 -2.09 -19.21
N LEU A 225 4.28 -3.24 -18.71
CA LEU A 225 5.14 -4.34 -18.24
C LEU A 225 6.04 -4.89 -19.37
N GLY A 226 5.49 -5.01 -20.59
CA GLY A 226 6.22 -5.52 -21.75
C GLY A 226 7.37 -4.64 -22.24
N ARG A 227 7.43 -3.36 -21.81
CA ARG A 227 8.48 -2.40 -22.20
C ARG A 227 9.64 -2.32 -21.22
N ALA A 228 9.55 -2.99 -20.10
CA ALA A 228 10.57 -2.95 -19.07
C ALA A 228 11.17 -4.34 -18.81
N ARG A 229 12.24 -4.37 -18.02
CA ARG A 229 12.83 -5.64 -17.57
C ARG A 229 11.78 -6.47 -16.83
N ARG A 230 11.72 -7.77 -17.16
CA ARG A 230 10.81 -8.71 -16.49
C ARG A 230 11.22 -8.94 -15.04
N GLU A 231 10.23 -8.89 -14.16
CA GLU A 231 10.36 -9.17 -12.74
C GLU A 231 9.32 -10.21 -12.30
N ALA A 232 9.55 -10.86 -11.15
CA ALA A 232 8.69 -11.96 -10.71
C ALA A 232 7.22 -11.53 -10.48
N PHE A 233 6.98 -10.29 -10.05
CA PHE A 233 5.63 -9.77 -9.82
C PHE A 233 4.84 -9.53 -11.12
N ASP A 234 5.51 -9.35 -12.27
CA ASP A 234 4.86 -9.12 -13.57
C ASP A 234 3.92 -10.27 -13.94
N ALA A 235 4.33 -11.51 -13.67
CA ALA A 235 3.51 -12.68 -13.97
C ALA A 235 2.19 -12.70 -13.20
N PHE A 236 2.19 -12.23 -11.95
CA PHE A 236 0.98 -12.09 -11.15
C PHE A 236 0.05 -11.00 -11.69
N LEU A 237 0.60 -9.86 -12.09
CA LEU A 237 -0.19 -8.76 -12.67
C LEU A 237 -0.76 -9.15 -14.05
N LEU A 238 0.01 -9.83 -14.89
CA LEU A 238 -0.47 -10.32 -16.19
C LEU A 238 -1.58 -11.37 -16.03
N ALA A 239 -1.43 -12.30 -15.08
CA ALA A 239 -2.48 -13.25 -14.77
C ALA A 239 -3.75 -12.54 -14.25
N ALA A 240 -3.58 -11.55 -13.36
CA ALA A 240 -4.68 -10.77 -12.81
C ALA A 240 -5.48 -10.03 -13.90
N VAL A 241 -4.82 -9.33 -14.82
CA VAL A 241 -5.53 -8.62 -15.91
C VAL A 241 -6.09 -9.59 -16.96
N GLY A 242 -5.47 -10.77 -17.15
CA GLY A 242 -6.05 -11.83 -17.95
C GLY A 242 -7.37 -12.34 -17.37
N TRP A 243 -7.42 -12.58 -16.06
CA TRP A 243 -8.66 -12.97 -15.37
C TRP A 243 -9.70 -11.82 -15.32
N LEU A 244 -9.28 -10.57 -15.25
CA LEU A 244 -10.18 -9.42 -15.38
C LEU A 244 -10.90 -9.44 -16.73
N VAL A 245 -10.17 -9.66 -17.82
CA VAL A 245 -10.76 -9.75 -19.16
C VAL A 245 -11.70 -10.95 -19.23
N ALA A 246 -11.30 -12.11 -18.70
CA ALA A 246 -12.17 -13.29 -18.65
C ALA A 246 -13.46 -13.02 -17.85
N ALA A 247 -13.35 -12.33 -16.70
CA ALA A 247 -14.50 -11.91 -15.90
C ALA A 247 -15.41 -10.93 -16.66
N ALA A 248 -14.84 -9.97 -17.40
CA ALA A 248 -15.62 -9.02 -18.20
C ALA A 248 -16.35 -9.70 -19.37
N VAL A 249 -15.72 -10.70 -20.01
CA VAL A 249 -16.39 -11.53 -21.05
C VAL A 249 -17.52 -12.35 -20.42
N ALA A 250 -17.27 -13.00 -19.29
CA ALA A 250 -18.29 -13.76 -18.56
C ALA A 250 -19.47 -12.86 -18.13
N ASN A 251 -19.19 -11.65 -17.66
CA ASN A 251 -20.20 -10.66 -17.33
C ASN A 251 -21.06 -10.28 -18.56
N LEU A 252 -20.42 -10.05 -19.71
CA LEU A 252 -21.14 -9.74 -20.95
C LEU A 252 -22.08 -10.90 -21.38
N VAL A 253 -21.61 -12.14 -21.29
CA VAL A 253 -22.42 -13.34 -21.60
C VAL A 253 -23.60 -13.44 -20.63
N SER A 254 -23.36 -13.33 -19.31
CA SER A 254 -24.42 -13.40 -18.29
C SER A 254 -25.47 -12.28 -18.45
N VAL A 255 -25.03 -11.08 -18.79
CA VAL A 255 -25.94 -9.95 -19.06
C VAL A 255 -26.74 -10.18 -20.33
N ALA A 256 -26.14 -10.70 -21.40
CA ALA A 256 -26.85 -11.04 -22.63
C ALA A 256 -27.95 -12.08 -22.38
N GLU A 257 -27.69 -13.07 -21.52
CA GLU A 257 -28.68 -14.08 -21.11
C GLU A 257 -29.82 -13.44 -20.30
N VAL A 258 -29.50 -12.58 -19.32
CA VAL A 258 -30.51 -11.85 -18.53
C VAL A 258 -31.42 -11.04 -19.44
N VAL A 259 -30.86 -10.30 -20.39
CA VAL A 259 -31.62 -9.46 -21.33
C VAL A 259 -32.47 -10.32 -22.27
N SER A 260 -31.91 -11.40 -22.83
CA SER A 260 -32.63 -12.29 -23.75
C SER A 260 -33.76 -13.07 -23.07
N ALA A 261 -33.59 -13.41 -21.78
CA ALA A 261 -34.61 -14.09 -20.98
C ALA A 261 -35.67 -13.13 -20.41
N GLY A 262 -35.50 -11.80 -20.57
CA GLY A 262 -36.41 -10.81 -19.97
C GLY A 262 -36.39 -10.81 -18.44
N THR A 263 -35.27 -11.20 -17.84
CA THR A 263 -35.08 -11.23 -16.38
C THR A 263 -34.24 -10.03 -15.91
N ASN A 264 -34.05 -9.91 -14.59
CA ASN A 264 -33.29 -8.78 -14.02
C ASN A 264 -32.24 -9.22 -13.00
N PHE A 265 -31.89 -10.51 -12.97
CA PHE A 265 -30.82 -11.05 -12.13
C PHE A 265 -30.05 -12.16 -12.87
N ILE A 266 -28.78 -12.34 -12.50
CA ILE A 266 -27.97 -13.45 -12.96
C ILE A 266 -28.22 -14.65 -12.06
N PRO A 267 -28.59 -15.84 -12.60
CA PRO A 267 -28.75 -17.06 -11.80
C PRO A 267 -27.50 -17.39 -10.99
N ARG A 268 -27.66 -17.97 -9.78
CA ARG A 268 -26.56 -18.22 -8.85
C ARG A 268 -25.44 -19.07 -9.44
N ASP A 269 -25.78 -20.09 -10.21
CA ASP A 269 -24.84 -21.02 -10.87
C ASP A 269 -23.93 -20.32 -11.89
N ARG A 270 -24.31 -19.14 -12.38
CA ARG A 270 -23.53 -18.29 -13.30
C ARG A 270 -22.85 -17.13 -12.60
N ASP A 271 -23.47 -16.60 -11.54
CA ASP A 271 -22.92 -15.50 -10.72
C ASP A 271 -21.73 -15.97 -9.85
N GLU A 272 -21.77 -17.20 -9.32
CA GLU A 272 -20.68 -17.73 -8.49
C GLU A 272 -19.33 -17.85 -9.23
N PRO A 273 -19.24 -18.44 -10.43
CA PRO A 273 -17.97 -18.46 -11.17
C PRO A 273 -17.53 -17.07 -11.63
N LEU A 274 -18.47 -16.17 -11.97
CA LEU A 274 -18.15 -14.77 -12.28
C LEU A 274 -17.47 -14.06 -11.10
N LEU A 275 -18.03 -14.20 -9.89
CA LEU A 275 -17.43 -13.65 -8.67
C LEU A 275 -16.08 -14.31 -8.35
N ALA A 276 -15.91 -15.60 -8.63
CA ALA A 276 -14.63 -16.27 -8.45
C ALA A 276 -13.54 -15.69 -9.38
N LEU A 277 -13.85 -15.46 -10.65
CA LEU A 277 -12.94 -14.80 -11.59
C LEU A 277 -12.51 -13.40 -11.11
N GLN A 278 -13.46 -12.63 -10.56
CA GLN A 278 -13.19 -11.29 -10.05
C GLN A 278 -12.38 -11.32 -8.76
N LEU A 279 -12.83 -12.04 -7.72
CA LEU A 279 -12.24 -12.01 -6.38
C LEU A 279 -10.88 -12.72 -6.33
N TYR A 280 -10.80 -13.95 -6.84
CA TYR A 280 -9.56 -14.72 -6.82
C TYR A 280 -8.67 -14.37 -8.01
N GLY A 281 -9.25 -14.32 -9.23
CA GLY A 281 -8.49 -14.10 -10.45
C GLY A 281 -7.92 -12.69 -10.55
N PHE A 282 -8.77 -11.68 -10.60
CA PHE A 282 -8.31 -10.31 -10.75
C PHE A 282 -7.77 -9.73 -9.45
N LEU A 283 -8.62 -9.61 -8.43
CA LEU A 283 -8.29 -8.81 -7.25
C LEU A 283 -7.17 -9.44 -6.43
N SER A 284 -7.26 -10.73 -6.10
CA SER A 284 -6.25 -11.38 -5.26
C SER A 284 -4.90 -11.49 -5.94
N LEU A 285 -4.84 -11.88 -7.23
CA LEU A 285 -3.56 -11.96 -7.94
C LEU A 285 -2.93 -10.58 -8.16
N PHE A 286 -3.73 -9.53 -8.39
CA PHE A 286 -3.21 -8.16 -8.49
C PHE A 286 -2.59 -7.72 -7.16
N ILE A 287 -3.30 -7.96 -6.04
CA ILE A 287 -2.78 -7.68 -4.70
C ILE A 287 -1.52 -8.49 -4.42
N PHE A 288 -1.46 -9.76 -4.80
CA PHE A 288 -0.26 -10.59 -4.64
C PHE A 288 0.93 -10.02 -5.41
N GLY A 289 0.74 -9.61 -6.67
CA GLY A 289 1.78 -9.00 -7.48
C GLY A 289 2.33 -7.71 -6.84
N VAL A 290 1.44 -6.79 -6.45
CA VAL A 290 1.84 -5.54 -5.76
C VAL A 290 2.49 -5.83 -4.41
N SER A 291 1.98 -6.81 -3.65
CA SER A 291 2.54 -7.21 -2.35
C SER A 291 3.99 -7.68 -2.45
N LEU A 292 4.36 -8.42 -3.51
CA LEU A 292 5.74 -8.86 -3.73
C LEU A 292 6.71 -7.67 -3.84
N ARG A 293 6.24 -6.55 -4.34
CA ARG A 293 7.07 -5.35 -4.54
C ARG A 293 7.09 -4.44 -3.31
N VAL A 294 5.95 -4.23 -2.65
CA VAL A 294 5.82 -3.20 -1.61
C VAL A 294 5.97 -3.73 -0.18
N LEU A 295 5.46 -4.93 0.13
CA LEU A 295 5.42 -5.40 1.51
C LEU A 295 6.78 -5.70 2.14
N PRO A 296 7.79 -6.24 1.42
CA PRO A 296 9.12 -6.41 1.98
C PRO A 296 9.69 -5.11 2.54
N ALA A 297 9.43 -4.00 1.86
CA ALA A 297 9.86 -2.68 2.29
C ALA A 297 8.97 -2.11 3.41
N PHE A 298 7.63 -2.16 3.25
CA PHE A 298 6.68 -1.58 4.20
C PHE A 298 6.75 -2.24 5.59
N LEU A 299 6.94 -3.55 5.63
CA LEU A 299 6.96 -4.33 6.86
C LEU A 299 8.37 -4.77 7.28
N SER A 300 9.41 -4.37 6.56
CA SER A 300 10.79 -4.82 6.78
C SER A 300 10.89 -6.36 6.85
N LEU A 301 10.26 -7.06 5.89
CA LEU A 301 10.20 -8.52 5.87
C LEU A 301 11.56 -9.13 5.55
N GLN A 302 11.70 -10.42 5.89
CA GLN A 302 12.80 -11.26 5.41
C GLN A 302 12.75 -11.35 3.87
N PRO A 303 13.88 -11.63 3.19
CA PRO A 303 13.91 -11.76 1.74
C PRO A 303 12.87 -12.74 1.22
N THR A 304 12.20 -12.38 0.12
CA THR A 304 11.16 -13.18 -0.52
C THR A 304 11.74 -14.51 -1.03
N ARG A 305 11.07 -15.61 -0.72
CA ARG A 305 11.43 -16.96 -1.23
C ARG A 305 10.96 -17.14 -2.66
N THR A 306 11.72 -16.63 -3.61
CA THR A 306 11.37 -16.58 -5.04
C THR A 306 11.06 -17.94 -5.65
N ARG A 307 11.66 -19.03 -5.15
CA ARG A 307 11.39 -20.43 -5.59
C ARG A 307 9.94 -20.87 -5.40
N LEU A 308 9.19 -20.23 -4.51
CA LEU A 308 7.77 -20.54 -4.27
C LEU A 308 6.82 -19.80 -5.23
N LEU A 309 7.28 -18.79 -5.96
CA LEU A 309 6.40 -17.95 -6.77
C LEU A 309 5.78 -18.68 -7.97
N ALA A 310 6.54 -19.55 -8.66
CA ALA A 310 6.00 -20.36 -9.73
C ALA A 310 4.97 -21.40 -9.23
N PRO A 311 5.21 -22.17 -8.15
CA PRO A 311 4.17 -22.97 -7.51
C PRO A 311 2.92 -22.19 -7.14
N VAL A 312 3.04 -21.00 -6.56
CA VAL A 312 1.89 -20.13 -6.23
C VAL A 312 1.05 -19.84 -7.47
N LEU A 313 1.69 -19.36 -8.56
CA LEU A 313 0.99 -19.07 -9.81
C LEU A 313 0.28 -20.30 -10.37
N VAL A 314 0.96 -21.45 -10.42
CA VAL A 314 0.37 -22.68 -10.95
C VAL A 314 -0.81 -23.14 -10.11
N LEU A 315 -0.64 -23.28 -8.79
CA LEU A 315 -1.67 -23.79 -7.89
C LEU A 315 -2.90 -22.88 -7.90
N PHE A 316 -2.67 -21.56 -7.80
CA PHE A 316 -3.75 -20.59 -7.70
C PHE A 316 -4.54 -20.48 -9.01
N ASN A 317 -3.86 -20.38 -10.15
CA ASN A 317 -4.53 -20.30 -11.46
C ASN A 317 -5.19 -21.63 -11.84
N ALA A 318 -4.58 -22.78 -11.55
CA ALA A 318 -5.18 -24.09 -11.82
C ALA A 318 -6.42 -24.31 -10.93
N GLY A 319 -6.35 -23.96 -9.64
CA GLY A 319 -7.49 -24.02 -8.73
C GLY A 319 -8.65 -23.16 -9.20
N LEU A 320 -8.38 -21.91 -9.62
CA LEU A 320 -9.40 -21.02 -10.16
C LEU A 320 -10.00 -21.54 -11.48
N ALA A 321 -9.16 -21.92 -12.42
CA ALA A 321 -9.62 -22.47 -13.71
C ALA A 321 -10.52 -23.72 -13.51
N LEU A 322 -10.08 -24.63 -12.63
CA LEU A 322 -10.85 -25.83 -12.33
C LEU A 322 -12.20 -25.50 -11.65
N ARG A 323 -12.24 -24.50 -10.73
CA ARG A 323 -13.46 -24.01 -10.11
C ARG A 323 -14.45 -23.49 -11.15
N VAL A 324 -13.99 -22.60 -12.03
CA VAL A 324 -14.83 -21.96 -13.05
C VAL A 324 -15.34 -22.99 -14.04
N VAL A 325 -14.47 -23.89 -14.53
CA VAL A 325 -14.86 -24.95 -15.48
C VAL A 325 -15.87 -25.91 -14.85
N SER A 326 -15.67 -26.32 -13.59
CA SER A 326 -16.59 -27.23 -12.93
C SER A 326 -17.96 -26.58 -12.68
N GLN A 327 -18.01 -25.32 -12.28
CA GLN A 327 -19.27 -24.58 -12.02
C GLN A 327 -20.01 -24.27 -13.32
N TRP A 328 -19.32 -23.81 -14.38
CA TRP A 328 -19.96 -23.56 -15.68
C TRP A 328 -20.33 -24.85 -16.40
N GLY A 329 -19.55 -25.93 -16.23
CA GLY A 329 -19.92 -27.24 -16.74
C GLY A 329 -21.24 -27.74 -16.18
N THR A 330 -21.53 -27.41 -14.91
CA THR A 330 -22.84 -27.67 -14.28
C THR A 330 -23.92 -26.69 -14.79
N ALA A 331 -23.58 -25.43 -14.97
CA ALA A 331 -24.55 -24.39 -15.34
C ALA A 331 -25.00 -24.46 -16.81
N TYR A 332 -24.13 -24.87 -17.73
CA TYR A 332 -24.36 -24.85 -19.17
C TYR A 332 -24.35 -26.23 -19.83
N GLY A 333 -23.92 -27.27 -19.15
CA GLY A 333 -23.93 -28.64 -19.61
C GLY A 333 -24.50 -29.53 -18.51
N ASP A 334 -25.18 -30.58 -18.84
CA ASP A 334 -25.71 -31.56 -17.88
C ASP A 334 -24.60 -32.35 -17.14
N TRP A 335 -23.47 -31.70 -16.90
CA TRP A 335 -22.31 -32.30 -16.25
C TRP A 335 -22.32 -32.03 -14.75
N THR A 336 -22.49 -33.09 -13.97
CA THR A 336 -22.40 -33.04 -12.51
C THR A 336 -21.03 -33.54 -12.05
N PRO A 337 -20.07 -32.67 -11.71
CA PRO A 337 -18.77 -33.09 -11.25
C PRO A 337 -18.86 -33.89 -9.94
N GLY A 338 -18.09 -34.98 -9.85
CA GLY A 338 -17.99 -35.75 -8.61
C GLY A 338 -17.39 -34.96 -7.47
N ALA A 339 -17.61 -35.39 -6.23
CA ALA A 339 -17.21 -34.67 -5.01
C ALA A 339 -15.71 -34.27 -5.01
N VAL A 340 -14.83 -35.14 -5.48
CA VAL A 340 -13.38 -34.84 -5.60
C VAL A 340 -13.13 -33.64 -6.49
N LEU A 341 -13.80 -33.57 -7.64
CA LEU A 341 -13.60 -32.49 -8.61
C LEU A 341 -14.20 -31.16 -8.14
N ARG A 342 -15.27 -31.21 -7.35
CA ARG A 342 -15.84 -30.02 -6.68
C ARG A 342 -14.92 -29.51 -5.57
N ALA A 343 -14.27 -30.41 -4.81
CA ALA A 343 -13.42 -30.05 -3.69
C ALA A 343 -11.99 -29.61 -4.12
N ALA A 344 -11.44 -30.20 -5.17
CA ALA A 344 -10.06 -29.94 -5.61
C ALA A 344 -9.69 -28.47 -5.81
N PRO A 345 -10.56 -27.59 -6.40
CA PRO A 345 -10.28 -26.16 -6.51
C PRO A 345 -9.95 -25.49 -5.19
N ALA A 346 -10.69 -25.80 -4.12
CA ALA A 346 -10.49 -25.20 -2.80
C ALA A 346 -9.13 -25.56 -2.22
N TYR A 347 -8.72 -26.81 -2.32
CA TYR A 347 -7.39 -27.27 -1.87
C TYR A 347 -6.26 -26.61 -2.65
N LEU A 348 -6.41 -26.49 -3.98
CA LEU A 348 -5.39 -25.83 -4.82
C LEU A 348 -5.27 -24.34 -4.51
N LEU A 349 -6.38 -23.63 -4.36
CA LEU A 349 -6.40 -22.21 -3.98
C LEU A 349 -5.80 -22.00 -2.58
N ALA A 350 -6.21 -22.82 -1.60
CA ALA A 350 -5.66 -22.75 -0.25
C ALA A 350 -4.16 -23.04 -0.22
N ALA A 351 -3.69 -24.06 -0.94
CA ALA A 351 -2.26 -24.35 -1.08
C ALA A 351 -1.50 -23.17 -1.73
N GLY A 352 -2.08 -22.54 -2.76
CA GLY A 352 -1.54 -21.35 -3.39
C GLY A 352 -1.42 -20.16 -2.42
N VAL A 353 -2.46 -19.92 -1.60
CA VAL A 353 -2.45 -18.89 -0.55
C VAL A 353 -1.35 -19.15 0.49
N VAL A 354 -1.26 -20.39 0.99
CA VAL A 354 -0.23 -20.76 1.97
C VAL A 354 1.17 -20.59 1.38
N ALA A 355 1.39 -21.08 0.16
CA ALA A 355 2.67 -20.93 -0.54
C ALA A 355 3.03 -19.45 -0.74
N PHE A 356 2.04 -18.59 -1.05
CA PHE A 356 2.25 -17.15 -1.19
C PHE A 356 2.64 -16.48 0.13
N ALA A 357 1.92 -16.75 1.21
CA ALA A 357 2.22 -16.21 2.53
C ALA A 357 3.62 -16.65 3.02
N LEU A 358 3.99 -17.92 2.76
CA LEU A 358 5.32 -18.43 3.03
C LEU A 358 6.41 -17.80 2.14
N SER A 359 6.08 -17.45 0.89
CA SER A 359 7.04 -16.78 0.00
C SER A 359 7.42 -15.39 0.48
N LEU A 360 6.46 -14.64 1.01
CA LEU A 360 6.65 -13.30 1.55
C LEU A 360 7.25 -13.28 2.96
N ASN A 361 7.25 -14.40 3.68
CA ASN A 361 7.64 -14.47 5.09
C ASN A 361 6.79 -13.53 5.99
N VAL A 362 5.54 -13.26 5.64
CA VAL A 362 4.68 -12.24 6.27
C VAL A 362 4.40 -12.49 7.76
N TYR A 363 4.44 -13.74 8.19
CA TYR A 363 4.23 -14.15 9.58
C TYR A 363 5.52 -14.24 10.41
N LEU A 364 6.70 -14.07 9.77
CA LEU A 364 7.96 -14.04 10.49
C LEU A 364 8.20 -12.68 11.15
N PRO A 365 8.99 -12.63 12.23
CA PRO A 365 9.37 -11.36 12.84
C PRO A 365 10.03 -10.42 11.81
N SER A 366 9.70 -9.13 11.91
CA SER A 366 10.33 -8.09 11.13
C SER A 366 11.83 -7.99 11.43
N GLN A 367 12.64 -7.66 10.42
CA GLN A 367 14.09 -7.44 10.60
C GLN A 367 14.41 -6.19 11.45
N ARG A 368 13.47 -5.26 11.59
CA ARG A 368 13.60 -4.08 12.45
C ARG A 368 12.61 -4.14 13.59
N SER A 369 13.04 -3.68 14.78
CA SER A 369 12.14 -3.54 15.92
C SER A 369 10.99 -2.59 15.57
N GLU A 370 9.76 -3.04 15.77
CA GLU A 370 8.55 -2.24 15.54
C GLU A 370 8.40 -1.07 16.52
N ALA A 371 9.06 -1.15 17.66
CA ALA A 371 9.04 -0.10 18.69
C ALA A 371 9.71 1.21 18.25
N ALA A 372 10.50 1.18 17.16
CA ALA A 372 11.28 2.33 16.70
C ALA A 372 10.54 3.27 15.72
N ASP A 373 9.33 2.91 15.24
CA ASP A 373 8.61 3.72 14.25
C ASP A 373 7.13 3.91 14.64
N PRO A 374 6.80 5.05 15.28
CA PRO A 374 5.43 5.35 15.70
C PRO A 374 4.44 5.51 14.53
N GLU A 375 4.91 5.64 13.29
CA GLU A 375 4.07 5.81 12.11
C GLU A 375 3.59 4.47 11.50
N ARG A 376 3.85 3.32 12.12
CA ARG A 376 3.55 1.98 11.59
C ARG A 376 2.14 1.43 11.91
N ALA A 377 1.18 2.25 12.29
CA ALA A 377 -0.19 1.79 12.54
C ALA A 377 -0.80 1.04 11.32
N TYR A 378 -0.44 1.42 10.09
CA TYR A 378 -0.84 0.74 8.85
C TYR A 378 -0.38 -0.73 8.77
N ALA A 379 0.74 -1.09 9.40
CA ALA A 379 1.27 -2.45 9.38
C ALA A 379 0.33 -3.46 10.05
N ARG A 380 -0.44 -3.02 11.07
CA ARG A 380 -1.46 -3.86 11.72
C ARG A 380 -2.58 -4.24 10.78
N LEU A 381 -3.03 -3.31 9.92
CA LEU A 381 -4.04 -3.59 8.89
C LEU A 381 -3.54 -4.64 7.89
N ILE A 382 -2.30 -4.49 7.39
CA ILE A 382 -1.71 -5.44 6.45
C ILE A 382 -1.56 -6.83 7.11
N ARG A 383 -1.07 -6.91 8.34
CA ARG A 383 -0.93 -8.20 9.04
C ARG A 383 -2.27 -8.86 9.32
N ALA A 384 -3.26 -8.08 9.76
CA ALA A 384 -4.62 -8.59 9.95
C ALA A 384 -5.23 -9.09 8.64
N ALA A 385 -4.99 -8.40 7.51
CA ALA A 385 -5.40 -8.87 6.20
C ALA A 385 -4.84 -10.28 5.89
N TYR A 386 -3.57 -10.52 6.18
CA TYR A 386 -2.98 -11.86 5.99
C TYR A 386 -3.51 -12.91 6.97
N VAL A 387 -3.89 -12.52 8.20
CA VAL A 387 -4.61 -13.42 9.12
C VAL A 387 -5.98 -13.81 8.52
N TRP A 388 -6.71 -12.84 7.97
CA TRP A 388 -7.96 -13.12 7.27
C TRP A 388 -7.76 -13.98 6.01
N LEU A 389 -6.68 -13.77 5.27
CA LEU A 389 -6.35 -14.60 4.10
C LEU A 389 -6.07 -16.06 4.50
N ALA A 390 -5.38 -16.29 5.61
CA ALA A 390 -5.19 -17.63 6.18
C ALA A 390 -6.52 -18.25 6.63
N PHE A 391 -7.40 -17.45 7.25
CA PHE A 391 -8.75 -17.88 7.60
C PHE A 391 -9.57 -18.27 6.35
N VAL A 392 -9.50 -17.48 5.27
CA VAL A 392 -10.14 -17.81 3.98
C VAL A 392 -9.66 -19.15 3.46
N ALA A 393 -8.36 -19.40 3.46
CA ALA A 393 -7.79 -20.69 3.02
C ALA A 393 -8.29 -21.86 3.90
N GLY A 394 -8.34 -21.67 5.22
CA GLY A 394 -8.89 -22.67 6.14
C GLY A 394 -10.39 -22.92 5.92
N LEU A 395 -11.17 -21.86 5.71
CA LEU A 395 -12.62 -21.97 5.45
C LEU A 395 -12.89 -22.65 4.11
N GLU A 396 -12.14 -22.35 3.06
CA GLU A 396 -12.20 -23.06 1.77
C GLU A 396 -12.00 -24.57 1.93
N VAL A 397 -10.95 -24.96 2.64
CA VAL A 397 -10.63 -26.37 2.89
C VAL A 397 -11.72 -27.02 3.75
N TRP A 398 -12.22 -26.35 4.77
CA TRP A 398 -13.27 -26.87 5.64
C TRP A 398 -14.58 -27.13 4.87
N LEU A 399 -15.05 -26.16 4.08
CA LEU A 399 -16.26 -26.30 3.27
C LEU A 399 -16.12 -27.42 2.23
N ALA A 400 -14.96 -27.48 1.56
CA ALA A 400 -14.68 -28.51 0.56
C ALA A 400 -14.56 -29.92 1.17
N THR A 401 -13.96 -30.05 2.37
CA THR A 401 -13.86 -31.32 3.08
C THR A 401 -15.24 -31.81 3.52
N ARG A 402 -16.08 -30.93 3.99
CA ARG A 402 -17.46 -31.25 4.39
C ARG A 402 -18.28 -31.77 3.20
N ASP A 403 -18.20 -31.14 2.03
CA ASP A 403 -18.83 -31.63 0.80
C ASP A 403 -18.22 -32.96 0.36
N LEU A 404 -16.89 -33.13 0.42
CA LEU A 404 -16.20 -34.35 0.00
C LEU A 404 -16.57 -35.58 0.84
N VAL A 405 -16.67 -35.41 2.16
CA VAL A 405 -16.90 -36.51 3.12
C VAL A 405 -18.37 -36.75 3.38
N GLY A 406 -19.15 -35.70 3.55
CA GLY A 406 -20.58 -35.78 3.94
C GLY A 406 -21.54 -35.47 2.81
N GLY A 407 -21.10 -34.99 1.66
CA GLY A 407 -21.97 -34.52 0.58
C GLY A 407 -22.70 -33.20 0.92
N ASP A 408 -22.32 -32.56 2.02
CA ASP A 408 -22.98 -31.35 2.54
C ASP A 408 -22.37 -30.10 1.89
N GLN A 409 -23.01 -29.60 0.86
CA GLN A 409 -22.57 -28.43 0.10
C GLN A 409 -22.76 -27.13 0.90
N ALA A 410 -21.89 -26.15 0.63
CA ALA A 410 -21.95 -24.85 1.29
C ALA A 410 -23.28 -24.12 1.00
N SER A 411 -23.94 -23.66 2.06
CA SER A 411 -25.12 -22.83 1.98
C SER A 411 -24.81 -21.45 1.38
N PHE A 412 -25.87 -20.70 1.03
CA PHE A 412 -25.73 -19.31 0.56
C PHE A 412 -25.02 -18.42 1.59
N LEU A 413 -25.35 -18.56 2.88
CA LEU A 413 -24.74 -17.75 3.93
C LEU A 413 -23.26 -18.10 4.15
N GLU A 414 -22.89 -19.37 4.10
CA GLU A 414 -21.49 -19.81 4.20
C GLU A 414 -20.66 -19.34 3.01
N THR A 415 -21.18 -19.45 1.79
CA THR A 415 -20.53 -18.91 0.59
C THR A 415 -20.39 -17.39 0.69
N SER A 416 -21.43 -16.71 1.20
CA SER A 416 -21.38 -15.27 1.45
C SER A 416 -20.36 -14.90 2.53
N ALA A 417 -20.23 -15.71 3.60
CA ALA A 417 -19.22 -15.51 4.64
C ALA A 417 -17.80 -15.62 4.06
N LEU A 418 -17.55 -16.64 3.25
CA LEU A 418 -16.26 -16.84 2.57
C LEU A 418 -15.88 -15.63 1.70
N ARG A 419 -16.84 -15.14 0.87
CA ARG A 419 -16.64 -13.95 0.03
C ARG A 419 -16.33 -12.71 0.85
N HIS A 420 -17.01 -12.49 1.97
CA HIS A 420 -16.77 -11.32 2.82
C HIS A 420 -15.50 -11.45 3.67
N ALA A 421 -15.11 -12.66 4.08
CA ALA A 421 -13.80 -12.89 4.69
C ALA A 421 -12.67 -12.50 3.72
N LEU A 422 -12.81 -12.84 2.42
CA LEU A 422 -11.85 -12.44 1.40
C LEU A 422 -11.95 -10.94 1.07
N ALA A 423 -13.14 -10.41 0.79
CA ALA A 423 -13.33 -9.03 0.33
C ALA A 423 -13.13 -8.00 1.45
N LEU A 424 -13.76 -8.20 2.62
CA LEU A 424 -13.71 -7.26 3.73
C LEU A 424 -12.49 -7.53 4.63
N GLY A 425 -12.25 -8.81 4.96
CA GLY A 425 -11.14 -9.22 5.83
C GLY A 425 -9.77 -9.06 5.18
N PHE A 426 -9.59 -9.52 3.94
CA PHE A 426 -8.30 -9.42 3.26
C PHE A 426 -8.20 -8.21 2.34
N ILE A 427 -9.01 -8.13 1.29
CA ILE A 427 -8.83 -7.13 0.22
C ILE A 427 -8.98 -5.69 0.74
N THR A 428 -10.06 -5.39 1.48
CA THR A 428 -10.31 -4.03 1.99
C THR A 428 -9.26 -3.62 3.03
N GLN A 429 -8.82 -4.53 3.91
CA GLN A 429 -7.74 -4.22 4.85
C GLN A 429 -6.40 -4.00 4.15
N MET A 430 -6.10 -4.72 3.06
CA MET A 430 -4.94 -4.45 2.21
C MET A 430 -5.02 -3.06 1.58
N ILE A 431 -6.20 -2.68 1.06
CA ILE A 431 -6.43 -1.32 0.54
C ILE A 431 -6.10 -0.28 1.61
N PHE A 432 -6.69 -0.40 2.80
CA PHE A 432 -6.46 0.57 3.88
C PHE A 432 -4.99 0.61 4.31
N GLY A 433 -4.37 -0.54 4.55
CA GLY A 433 -2.99 -0.62 5.01
C GLY A 433 -2.01 -0.03 4.01
N VAL A 434 -2.14 -0.40 2.73
CA VAL A 434 -1.28 0.13 1.67
C VAL A 434 -1.56 1.62 1.42
N ALA A 435 -2.84 2.03 1.40
CA ALA A 435 -3.21 3.42 1.18
C ALA A 435 -2.72 4.37 2.27
N TYR A 436 -2.83 4.00 3.54
CA TYR A 436 -2.34 4.81 4.66
C TYR A 436 -0.83 5.03 4.62
N ARG A 437 -0.07 4.13 4.00
CA ARG A 437 1.37 4.29 3.78
C ARG A 437 1.68 5.00 2.46
N ALA A 438 1.01 4.63 1.37
CA ALA A 438 1.34 5.07 0.03
C ALA A 438 0.78 6.47 -0.33
N LEU A 439 -0.50 6.74 -0.03
CA LEU A 439 -1.14 8.01 -0.46
C LEU A 439 -0.53 9.27 0.16
N PRO A 440 -0.13 9.28 1.46
CA PRO A 440 0.62 10.42 2.00
C PRO A 440 1.95 10.65 1.26
N VAL A 441 2.67 9.56 0.94
CA VAL A 441 3.93 9.64 0.19
C VAL A 441 3.69 10.18 -1.21
N PHE A 442 2.68 9.67 -1.93
CA PHE A 442 2.32 10.16 -3.27
C PHE A 442 1.95 11.66 -3.26
N ALA A 443 1.30 12.12 -2.19
CA ALA A 443 0.94 13.52 -2.02
C ALA A 443 2.10 14.38 -1.48
N GLY A 444 3.24 13.80 -1.11
CA GLY A 444 4.35 14.50 -0.46
C GLY A 444 3.99 15.07 0.91
N LYS A 445 3.12 14.39 1.69
CA LYS A 445 2.55 14.88 2.95
C LYS A 445 2.65 13.86 4.06
N ARG A 446 2.53 14.31 5.31
CA ARG A 446 2.39 13.40 6.45
C ARG A 446 0.93 12.99 6.62
N LEU A 447 0.70 11.77 7.09
CA LEU A 447 -0.63 11.29 7.42
C LEU A 447 -1.26 12.17 8.51
N HIS A 448 -2.53 12.58 8.29
CA HIS A 448 -3.22 13.50 9.19
C HIS A 448 -3.35 12.95 10.63
N SER A 449 -3.69 11.65 10.78
CA SER A 449 -3.91 11.09 12.11
C SER A 449 -3.64 9.59 12.17
N GLN A 450 -2.71 9.18 13.06
CA GLN A 450 -2.47 7.78 13.39
C GLN A 450 -3.64 7.18 14.20
N ARG A 451 -4.32 7.98 15.04
CA ARG A 451 -5.50 7.52 15.81
C ARG A 451 -6.64 7.10 14.90
N LEU A 452 -6.85 7.81 13.77
CA LEU A 452 -7.88 7.42 12.79
C LEU A 452 -7.51 6.12 12.08
N VAL A 453 -6.22 5.78 11.94
CA VAL A 453 -5.80 4.45 11.46
C VAL A 453 -6.21 3.37 12.47
N ASP A 454 -6.01 3.62 13.76
CA ASP A 454 -6.39 2.67 14.82
C ASP A 454 -7.91 2.46 14.88
N VAL A 455 -8.68 3.54 14.73
CA VAL A 455 -10.15 3.46 14.64
C VAL A 455 -10.57 2.68 13.40
N THR A 456 -9.97 2.93 12.24
CA THR A 456 -10.24 2.18 11.01
C THR A 456 -9.93 0.69 11.20
N PHE A 457 -8.78 0.37 11.82
CA PHE A 457 -8.39 -1.01 12.13
C PHE A 457 -9.42 -1.72 13.02
N LEU A 458 -9.86 -1.07 14.08
CA LEU A 458 -10.86 -1.63 14.98
C LEU A 458 -12.19 -1.87 14.25
N LEU A 459 -12.70 -0.84 13.58
CA LEU A 459 -14.01 -0.89 12.91
C LEU A 459 -14.04 -1.96 11.81
N ILE A 460 -13.01 -2.04 10.97
CA ILE A 460 -13.01 -3.01 9.86
C ILE A 460 -12.92 -4.45 10.35
N ASN A 461 -12.17 -4.71 11.43
CA ASN A 461 -12.10 -6.06 12.01
C ASN A 461 -13.40 -6.42 12.74
N VAL A 462 -14.03 -5.49 13.47
CA VAL A 462 -15.36 -5.71 14.05
C VAL A 462 -16.37 -6.00 12.94
N ALA A 463 -16.38 -5.22 11.87
CA ALA A 463 -17.26 -5.45 10.72
C ALA A 463 -17.03 -6.83 10.09
N ALA A 464 -15.77 -7.23 9.89
CA ALA A 464 -15.44 -8.53 9.29
C ALA A 464 -15.90 -9.71 10.19
N VAL A 465 -15.62 -9.65 11.49
CA VAL A 465 -16.02 -10.69 12.45
C VAL A 465 -17.55 -10.80 12.54
N THR A 466 -18.25 -9.67 12.70
CA THR A 466 -19.72 -9.65 12.80
C THR A 466 -20.43 -9.98 11.49
N ARG A 467 -19.74 -9.78 10.34
CA ARG A 467 -20.26 -10.17 9.02
C ARG A 467 -20.09 -11.67 8.74
N VAL A 468 -19.00 -12.26 9.17
CA VAL A 468 -18.63 -13.64 8.85
C VAL A 468 -19.15 -14.61 9.92
N GLY A 469 -19.00 -14.30 11.20
CA GLY A 469 -19.33 -15.19 12.31
C GLY A 469 -20.77 -15.68 12.29
N PRO A 470 -21.80 -14.80 12.33
CA PRO A 470 -23.20 -15.22 12.35
C PRO A 470 -23.64 -16.02 11.11
N ALA A 471 -22.95 -15.84 9.99
CA ALA A 471 -23.25 -16.59 8.76
C ALA A 471 -22.71 -18.03 8.79
N LEU A 472 -21.69 -18.31 9.63
CA LEU A 472 -21.09 -19.64 9.78
C LEU A 472 -21.67 -20.40 10.99
N ILE A 473 -22.20 -19.69 12.00
CA ILE A 473 -22.75 -20.30 13.20
C ILE A 473 -24.26 -20.38 13.05
N ASP A 474 -24.82 -21.57 13.24
CA ASP A 474 -26.28 -21.78 13.24
C ASP A 474 -26.91 -21.30 14.55
N ALA A 475 -26.77 -20.00 14.84
CA ALA A 475 -27.26 -19.34 16.02
C ALA A 475 -28.46 -18.42 15.71
N GLY A 476 -29.63 -18.77 16.18
CA GLY A 476 -30.82 -17.95 16.08
C GLY A 476 -31.60 -18.06 14.76
N THR A 477 -32.62 -17.25 14.64
CA THR A 477 -33.51 -17.22 13.46
C THR A 477 -32.79 -16.60 12.26
N LEU A 478 -33.26 -16.93 11.04
CA LEU A 478 -32.69 -16.34 9.82
C LEU A 478 -32.76 -14.80 9.83
N GLY A 479 -33.88 -14.23 10.36
CA GLY A 479 -34.06 -12.79 10.51
C GLY A 479 -32.98 -12.15 11.39
N SER A 480 -32.70 -12.70 12.57
CA SER A 480 -31.66 -12.16 13.46
C SER A 480 -30.26 -12.21 12.85
N ARG A 481 -29.98 -13.22 12.01
CA ARG A 481 -28.69 -13.26 11.27
C ARG A 481 -28.58 -12.11 10.29
N TYR A 482 -29.62 -11.80 9.53
CA TYR A 482 -29.64 -10.69 8.59
C TYR A 482 -29.53 -9.33 9.30
N ASP A 483 -30.08 -9.17 10.51
CA ASP A 483 -29.89 -7.98 11.35
C ASP A 483 -28.39 -7.80 11.71
N HIS A 484 -27.71 -8.86 12.11
CA HIS A 484 -26.27 -8.82 12.36
C HIS A 484 -25.47 -8.46 11.10
N LEU A 485 -25.88 -8.97 9.93
CA LEU A 485 -25.25 -8.64 8.66
C LEU A 485 -25.44 -7.16 8.29
N ALA A 486 -26.63 -6.59 8.56
CA ALA A 486 -26.91 -5.17 8.36
C ALA A 486 -26.06 -4.29 9.30
N GLY A 487 -25.98 -4.66 10.59
CA GLY A 487 -25.13 -4.00 11.58
C GLY A 487 -23.64 -4.03 11.18
N ALA A 488 -23.15 -5.18 10.73
CA ALA A 488 -21.79 -5.31 10.21
C ALA A 488 -21.54 -4.40 9.00
N GLY A 489 -22.51 -4.28 8.10
CA GLY A 489 -22.47 -3.36 6.95
C GLY A 489 -22.36 -1.90 7.38
N ALA A 490 -23.12 -1.49 8.42
CA ALA A 490 -23.05 -0.14 8.97
C ALA A 490 -21.68 0.17 9.60
N VAL A 491 -21.10 -0.80 10.32
CA VAL A 491 -19.73 -0.66 10.89
C VAL A 491 -18.68 -0.60 9.78
N ALA A 492 -18.83 -1.39 8.71
CA ALA A 492 -17.95 -1.32 7.55
C ALA A 492 -18.05 0.04 6.84
N TRP A 493 -19.26 0.57 6.69
CA TRP A 493 -19.48 1.92 6.14
C TRP A 493 -18.76 2.98 6.97
N LEU A 494 -18.87 2.91 8.30
CA LEU A 494 -18.17 3.82 9.20
C LEU A 494 -16.64 3.69 9.07
N ALA A 495 -16.11 2.47 8.92
CA ALA A 495 -14.67 2.24 8.70
C ALA A 495 -14.18 2.93 7.43
N VAL A 496 -14.92 2.79 6.31
CA VAL A 496 -14.60 3.47 5.04
C VAL A 496 -14.73 4.98 5.16
N ALA A 497 -15.72 5.49 5.89
CA ALA A 497 -15.91 6.92 6.14
C ALA A 497 -14.74 7.51 6.95
N VAL A 498 -14.31 6.84 8.02
CA VAL A 498 -13.14 7.25 8.83
C VAL A 498 -11.87 7.24 8.00
N PHE A 499 -11.67 6.19 7.19
CA PHE A 499 -10.57 6.12 6.23
C PHE A 499 -10.60 7.31 5.26
N ALA A 500 -11.75 7.58 4.64
CA ALA A 500 -11.92 8.68 3.70
C ALA A 500 -11.59 10.05 4.33
N VAL A 501 -12.11 10.32 5.54
CA VAL A 501 -11.82 11.55 6.29
C VAL A 501 -10.33 11.71 6.54
N ASN A 502 -9.63 10.65 6.96
CA ASN A 502 -8.20 10.71 7.24
C ASN A 502 -7.39 11.00 5.96
N ILE A 503 -7.69 10.29 4.85
CA ILE A 503 -7.01 10.51 3.57
C ILE A 503 -7.31 11.90 2.99
N VAL A 504 -8.57 12.34 2.99
CA VAL A 504 -8.94 13.67 2.47
C VAL A 504 -8.24 14.78 3.27
N ARG A 505 -8.21 14.68 4.59
CA ARG A 505 -7.48 15.64 5.44
C ARG A 505 -5.97 15.60 5.19
N THR A 506 -5.40 14.41 4.95
CA THR A 506 -3.99 14.25 4.57
C THR A 506 -3.69 14.97 3.26
N VAL A 507 -4.46 14.70 2.22
CA VAL A 507 -4.22 15.25 0.87
C VAL A 507 -4.47 16.76 0.83
N ARG A 508 -5.47 17.26 1.58
CA ARG A 508 -5.81 18.69 1.67
C ARG A 508 -4.94 19.47 2.66
N ALA A 509 -4.17 18.80 3.53
CA ALA A 509 -3.26 19.49 4.42
C ALA A 509 -2.36 20.41 3.59
N ARG A 510 -2.18 21.66 4.02
CA ARG A 510 -1.13 22.50 3.46
C ARG A 510 0.17 21.73 3.56
N PRO A 511 1.07 21.78 2.54
CA PRO A 511 2.43 21.31 2.75
C PRO A 511 2.85 21.85 4.12
N PRO A 512 3.59 21.11 4.98
CA PRO A 512 4.25 21.78 6.07
C PRO A 512 4.86 22.99 5.38
N GLU A 513 4.46 24.20 5.80
CA GLU A 513 5.21 25.37 5.44
C GLU A 513 6.62 24.87 5.65
N ALA A 514 7.41 24.69 4.57
CA ALA A 514 8.80 24.85 4.76
C ALA A 514 8.78 26.05 5.68
N GLU A 515 9.21 25.91 6.95
CA GLU A 515 9.63 27.10 7.62
C GLU A 515 10.43 27.77 6.53
N LEU A 516 9.75 28.60 5.79
CA LEU A 516 10.34 29.76 5.27
C LEU A 516 10.95 30.29 6.57
N ILE A 517 12.14 29.83 6.90
CA ILE A 517 13.13 30.71 7.42
C ILE A 517 13.04 31.79 6.37
N THR A 518 12.20 32.74 6.69
CA THR A 518 12.08 33.98 6.00
C THR A 518 13.49 34.50 6.12
N LEU A 519 14.31 34.23 5.06
CA LEU A 519 15.57 34.95 4.86
C LEU A 519 15.32 36.47 4.80
N VAL A 520 14.14 36.90 5.12
CA VAL A 520 13.64 38.30 5.20
C VAL A 520 13.56 38.78 6.64
N GLU A 521 13.79 37.95 7.64
CA GLU A 521 13.93 38.36 9.05
C GLU A 521 15.23 37.88 9.69
N ILE A 522 16.26 37.63 8.92
CA ILE A 522 17.60 38.00 9.34
C ILE A 522 17.73 39.49 8.99
N GLU A 523 16.93 40.33 9.62
CA GLU A 523 17.36 41.64 9.99
C GLU A 523 18.74 41.46 10.60
N GLU A 524 19.74 42.18 10.03
CA GLU A 524 21.06 42.32 10.58
C GLU A 524 20.97 42.66 12.07
N LYS A 525 20.67 41.72 12.90
CA LYS A 525 20.98 41.77 14.31
C LYS A 525 22.43 41.31 14.35
N GLU A 526 23.30 42.33 14.36
CA GLU A 526 24.68 42.14 14.75
C GLU A 526 24.75 41.14 15.91
N PRO A 527 25.60 40.13 15.89
CA PRO A 527 25.72 39.18 16.99
C PRO A 527 26.43 39.85 18.17
N SER A 528 25.65 40.53 19.01
CA SER A 528 26.05 40.81 20.37
C SER A 528 25.45 39.73 21.29
N VAL A 529 25.83 38.51 21.11
CA VAL A 529 25.74 37.49 22.13
C VAL A 529 27.17 37.20 22.54
N GLU A 530 27.57 37.78 23.65
CA GLU A 530 28.68 37.26 24.46
C GLU A 530 28.39 35.75 24.65
N GLN A 531 29.11 34.90 23.91
CA GLN A 531 29.10 33.49 24.16
C GLN A 531 29.73 33.29 25.52
N GLU A 532 28.93 32.83 26.51
CA GLU A 532 29.51 32.39 27.75
C GLU A 532 30.65 31.39 27.43
N PRO A 533 31.82 31.56 28.05
CA PRO A 533 32.96 30.70 27.76
C PRO A 533 32.61 29.24 28.05
N PHE A 534 32.79 28.35 27.08
CA PHE A 534 32.52 26.92 27.24
C PHE A 534 33.49 26.36 28.30
N VAL A 535 32.96 26.08 29.50
CA VAL A 535 33.74 25.52 30.58
C VAL A 535 33.70 23.99 30.52
N VAL A 536 34.86 23.40 30.37
CA VAL A 536 35.01 21.93 30.35
C VAL A 536 34.96 21.42 31.79
N THR A 537 34.03 20.51 32.09
CA THR A 537 33.81 19.89 33.39
C THR A 537 34.05 18.38 33.35
N PRO A 538 34.19 17.70 34.49
CA PRO A 538 34.28 16.23 34.53
C PRO A 538 33.14 15.52 33.82
N GLN A 539 31.95 16.13 33.80
CA GLN A 539 30.72 15.59 33.20
C GLN A 539 30.58 15.93 31.71
N THR A 540 31.49 16.73 31.15
CA THR A 540 31.46 17.07 29.72
C THR A 540 31.66 15.79 28.91
N LEU A 541 30.75 15.54 27.94
CA LEU A 541 30.90 14.45 27.00
C LEU A 541 32.10 14.67 26.08
N VAL A 542 32.85 13.64 25.83
CA VAL A 542 34.01 13.72 24.91
C VAL A 542 33.57 14.17 23.52
N GLY A 543 32.36 13.78 23.05
CA GLY A 543 31.80 14.23 21.78
C GLY A 543 31.60 15.75 21.73
N ASP A 544 30.91 16.31 22.73
CA ASP A 544 30.66 17.77 22.83
C ASP A 544 31.96 18.57 22.93
N LEU A 545 32.96 18.03 23.63
CA LEU A 545 34.27 18.63 23.74
C LEU A 545 34.99 18.69 22.37
N LEU A 546 34.97 17.59 21.62
CA LEU A 546 35.60 17.52 20.29
C LEU A 546 34.93 18.44 19.25
N GLU A 547 33.64 18.70 19.41
CA GLU A 547 32.88 19.61 18.54
C GLU A 547 33.13 21.10 18.86
N ARG A 548 33.32 21.43 20.17
CA ARG A 548 33.38 22.83 20.62
C ARG A 548 34.79 23.37 20.85
N VAL A 549 35.77 22.49 21.06
CA VAL A 549 37.17 22.89 21.39
C VAL A 549 38.09 22.37 20.31
N PRO A 550 38.51 23.22 19.33
CA PRO A 550 39.48 22.87 18.33
C PRO A 550 40.83 22.45 18.97
N GLY A 551 41.40 21.33 18.50
CA GLY A 551 42.64 20.81 19.06
C GLY A 551 42.45 19.88 20.27
N ALA A 552 41.23 19.71 20.77
CA ALA A 552 40.96 18.80 21.88
C ALA A 552 41.25 17.32 21.56
N LEU A 553 41.10 16.92 20.29
CA LEU A 553 41.41 15.56 19.85
C LEU A 553 42.92 15.27 20.00
N GLU A 554 43.74 16.14 19.49
CA GLU A 554 45.20 16.01 19.55
C GLU A 554 45.68 15.99 21.00
N LEU A 555 45.13 16.88 21.82
CA LEU A 555 45.45 16.93 23.24
C LEU A 555 45.04 15.61 23.97
N LEU A 556 43.84 15.11 23.76
CA LEU A 556 43.39 13.87 24.33
C LEU A 556 44.24 12.66 23.88
N VAL A 557 44.55 12.55 22.59
CA VAL A 557 45.41 11.49 22.06
C VAL A 557 46.81 11.57 22.63
N SER A 558 47.40 12.78 22.76
CA SER A 558 48.72 12.97 23.37
C SER A 558 48.76 12.62 24.83
N ARG A 559 47.60 12.71 25.54
CA ARG A 559 47.47 12.35 26.98
C ARG A 559 47.12 10.88 27.19
N GLY A 560 47.09 10.04 26.13
CA GLY A 560 46.94 8.60 26.25
C GLY A 560 45.57 8.06 25.84
N PHE A 561 44.64 8.89 25.36
CA PHE A 561 43.33 8.42 24.85
C PHE A 561 43.48 7.95 23.39
N THR A 562 44.44 7.02 23.15
CA THR A 562 44.76 6.48 21.83
C THR A 562 43.59 5.90 21.03
N PRO A 563 42.54 5.30 21.65
CA PRO A 563 41.36 4.85 20.91
C PRO A 563 40.60 5.96 20.18
N LEU A 564 40.72 7.23 20.61
CA LEU A 564 40.09 8.36 19.95
C LEU A 564 40.79 8.74 18.61
N ALA A 565 42.00 8.24 18.36
CA ALA A 565 42.68 8.42 17.07
C ALA A 565 41.96 7.63 15.94
N ASP A 566 41.32 6.51 16.28
CA ASP A 566 40.51 5.72 15.36
C ASP A 566 39.13 6.40 15.13
N PRO A 567 38.79 6.76 13.88
CA PRO A 567 37.54 7.44 13.55
C PRO A 567 36.29 6.63 13.86
N GLU A 568 36.33 5.29 13.78
CA GLU A 568 35.18 4.45 14.08
C GLU A 568 34.95 4.33 15.58
N MET A 569 36.02 4.11 16.34
CA MET A 569 35.97 4.05 17.78
C MET A 569 35.55 5.39 18.38
N ARG A 570 36.08 6.50 17.85
CA ARG A 570 35.69 7.86 18.24
C ARG A 570 34.22 8.14 18.01
N ARG A 571 33.65 7.79 16.86
CA ARG A 571 32.22 7.94 16.56
C ARG A 571 31.33 7.10 17.47
N ALA A 572 31.78 5.92 17.84
CA ALA A 572 31.01 5.02 18.70
C ALA A 572 31.01 5.44 20.17
N MET A 573 32.13 5.93 20.69
CA MET A 573 32.35 6.15 22.13
C MET A 573 32.28 7.62 22.55
N ALA A 574 32.79 8.55 21.78
CA ALA A 574 32.87 9.96 22.19
C ALA A 574 31.52 10.57 22.60
N PRO A 575 30.39 10.32 21.90
CA PRO A 575 29.09 10.86 22.30
C PRO A 575 28.47 10.24 23.57
N ARG A 576 29.09 9.21 24.12
CA ARG A 576 28.53 8.39 25.20
C ARG A 576 29.37 8.36 26.47
N ILE A 577 30.57 8.93 26.43
CA ILE A 577 31.52 8.87 27.55
C ILE A 577 31.82 10.28 28.05
N THR A 578 31.75 10.48 29.36
CA THR A 578 32.21 11.73 30.01
C THR A 578 33.73 11.71 30.20
N LEU A 579 34.33 12.89 30.34
CA LEU A 579 35.78 13.00 30.63
C LEU A 579 36.18 12.26 31.90
N GLU A 580 35.37 12.36 32.94
CA GLU A 580 35.59 11.62 34.19
C GLU A 580 35.66 10.12 33.94
N ARG A 581 34.69 9.58 33.20
CA ARG A 581 34.64 8.15 32.90
C ARG A 581 35.77 7.71 31.95
N ALA A 582 36.16 8.55 31.03
CA ALA A 582 37.29 8.29 30.15
C ALA A 582 38.60 8.22 30.95
N CYS A 583 38.83 9.13 31.89
CA CYS A 583 40.01 9.12 32.80
C CYS A 583 40.03 7.93 33.77
N GLN A 584 38.86 7.40 34.15
CA GLN A 584 38.80 6.16 34.95
C GLN A 584 39.25 4.90 34.19
N ILE A 585 39.02 4.90 32.86
CA ILE A 585 39.41 3.80 31.98
C ILE A 585 40.90 3.90 31.60
N HIS A 586 41.37 5.12 31.38
CA HIS A 586 42.77 5.43 31.06
C HIS A 586 43.42 6.11 32.27
N PRO A 587 44.61 5.71 32.70
CA PRO A 587 45.26 6.28 33.89
C PRO A 587 45.78 7.70 33.63
N VAL A 588 44.86 8.64 33.46
CA VAL A 588 45.11 10.05 33.19
C VAL A 588 44.57 10.88 34.36
N ASP A 589 45.37 11.83 34.83
CA ASP A 589 44.93 12.75 35.88
C ASP A 589 43.86 13.70 35.35
N LEU A 590 42.66 13.59 35.89
CA LEU A 590 41.48 14.36 35.47
C LEU A 590 41.66 15.85 35.73
N GLU A 591 42.24 16.26 36.87
CA GLU A 591 42.39 17.69 37.19
C GLU A 591 43.38 18.40 36.24
N ALA A 592 44.52 17.71 35.97
CA ALA A 592 45.51 18.20 35.02
C ALA A 592 44.91 18.30 33.59
N LEU A 593 44.12 17.27 33.18
CA LEU A 593 43.46 17.24 31.87
C LEU A 593 42.44 18.37 31.71
N LEU A 594 41.58 18.58 32.76
CA LEU A 594 40.59 19.66 32.75
C LEU A 594 41.22 21.04 32.66
N LYS A 595 42.35 21.24 33.35
CA LYS A 595 43.09 22.48 33.27
C LYS A 595 43.61 22.78 31.86
N ASP A 596 44.19 21.77 31.22
CA ASP A 596 44.71 21.90 29.83
C ASP A 596 43.57 22.12 28.83
N LEU A 597 42.48 21.40 28.95
CA LEU A 597 41.30 21.54 28.08
C LEU A 597 40.60 22.91 28.24
N ASN A 598 40.47 23.42 29.49
CA ASN A 598 39.91 24.75 29.73
C ASN A 598 40.88 25.86 29.24
N ALA A 599 42.20 25.68 29.36
CA ALA A 599 43.16 26.59 28.78
C ALA A 599 43.08 26.61 27.22
N LEU A 600 42.86 25.43 26.61
CA LEU A 600 42.65 25.33 25.16
C LEU A 600 41.32 25.96 24.74
N ALA A 601 40.24 25.78 25.50
CA ALA A 601 38.96 26.38 25.24
C ALA A 601 38.96 27.92 25.38
N ALA A 602 39.77 28.46 26.31
CA ALA A 602 39.91 29.91 26.54
C ALA A 602 40.88 30.60 25.54
N SER A 603 41.60 29.87 24.73
CA SER A 603 42.58 30.44 23.77
C SER A 603 41.93 30.90 22.44
N LYS A 604 40.62 31.07 22.40
CA LYS A 604 39.87 31.63 21.26
C LYS A 604 39.87 33.12 21.24
#